data_6f07c26203879841831fb05f40d788a6
#
_entry.id   6f07c26203879841831fb05f40d788a6
#
_cell.length_a   1.000
_cell.length_b   1.000
_cell.length_c   1.000
_cell.angle_alpha   90.00
_cell.angle_beta   90.00
_cell.angle_gamma   90.00
#
_symmetry.space_group_name_H-M   'P 1'
#
loop_
_entity.id
_entity.type
_entity.pdbx_description
1 polymer ?
#
loop_
_entity_poly.entity_id
_entity_poly.type
_entity_poly.pdbx_seq_one_letter_code
_entity_poly.pdbx_strand_id
1 'polypeptide(L)'
;MKKEKKVTGYDKYINWKVFIFPVLALAVLLLIPTPNGMRDVGTQYQVGPKAVVNHLTRELFEVDSVDAAQWQLLTARIMETNMQMGALKKGRYLARDLKWCKKNKIDADSKNFELAFDFIKNEVDEDRFLSVMNSALDLRKQGLKYEELKGKDKAAADKGAWHIQVAIAVGAFVVLCFLTECIPLPAVAFCIGLLYVFTGVLSREAVAMLYWSDACWFIMGSLMFAAAFVKTGVDKRVCLAMFKKLAVPNTKWITLIFFIIIAPLAAFISDHALAAMFLPIGMLLYQNSLTDEVPEDKELAKLLMITIAMACNIGGPGAPSGGARNVIMMTYLTDMFGIDIGYFQWVTYCFPFVLVMIPITWFITNLRFRPKIISLAPAMDQLRTEIDKMGSWNRQQIWALVIFVIMVFGWFTEKSFYQMGIYPIRLGIGVIAVAGAIAYIITGVVNWRDYQEKVDWGVVWLYAGAIIFGRTLDSTGAAYWLARSVIDFLSQFGMESGLPLLMVSNGLTSVLTNLMADGPAAASVGPIALNMAGMVHPGTTYLPFMAMATAVASSFAYCLIIGTPPNAIVYASGYLEPKDYLRVGIPMFFVANVVLLLFTGIYWSFRG
;
A
#
# COMPACT_ATOMS: atom_id res chain seq x y z
N MET A 1 17.76 -14.51 37.88
CA MET A 1 16.97 -13.33 37.56
C MET A 1 16.18 -13.61 36.27
N LYS A 2 14.85 -13.78 36.33
CA LYS A 2 14.00 -13.84 35.13
C LYS A 2 14.10 -12.49 34.43
N LYS A 3 14.75 -12.40 33.26
CA LYS A 3 14.64 -11.23 32.38
C LYS A 3 13.15 -11.08 32.07
N GLU A 4 12.53 -10.01 32.57
CA GLU A 4 11.21 -9.62 32.12
C GLU A 4 11.20 -9.62 30.60
N LYS A 5 10.31 -10.41 30.00
CA LYS A 5 10.06 -10.37 28.57
C LYS A 5 9.65 -8.94 28.24
N LYS A 6 10.51 -8.20 27.55
CA LYS A 6 10.14 -6.89 27.01
C LYS A 6 8.92 -7.10 26.14
N VAL A 7 7.77 -6.62 26.62
CA VAL A 7 6.51 -6.61 25.86
C VAL A 7 6.75 -5.75 24.63
N THR A 8 6.69 -6.32 23.45
CA THR A 8 6.94 -5.65 22.19
C THR A 8 5.72 -5.77 21.27
N GLY A 9 5.54 -4.81 20.37
CA GLY A 9 4.45 -4.86 19.40
C GLY A 9 3.08 -4.56 20.01
N TYR A 10 2.08 -5.36 19.66
CA TYR A 10 0.68 -5.11 20.01
C TYR A 10 0.33 -5.34 21.49
N ASP A 11 1.20 -6.00 22.25
CA ASP A 11 1.00 -6.29 23.67
C ASP A 11 1.48 -5.15 24.60
N LYS A 12 1.94 -4.03 24.03
CA LYS A 12 2.36 -2.87 24.83
C LYS A 12 1.17 -2.16 25.47
N TYR A 13 1.32 -1.79 26.74
CA TYR A 13 0.43 -0.83 27.37
C TYR A 13 0.71 0.60 26.86
N ILE A 14 -0.28 1.49 27.06
CA ILE A 14 -0.13 2.90 26.69
C ILE A 14 1.04 3.54 27.46
N ASN A 15 1.94 4.17 26.72
CA ASN A 15 2.97 5.01 27.30
C ASN A 15 2.45 6.45 27.41
N TRP A 16 1.80 6.76 28.52
CA TRP A 16 1.17 8.06 28.75
C TRP A 16 2.13 9.24 28.62
N LYS A 17 3.39 9.08 29.03
CA LYS A 17 4.38 10.16 28.94
C LYS A 17 4.69 10.55 27.51
N VAL A 18 4.63 9.60 26.59
CA VAL A 18 4.88 9.81 25.15
C VAL A 18 3.58 10.12 24.43
N PHE A 19 2.46 9.47 24.79
CA PHE A 19 1.16 9.64 24.14
C PHE A 19 0.62 11.07 24.24
N ILE A 20 1.05 11.86 25.24
CA ILE A 20 0.66 13.26 25.35
C ILE A 20 1.11 14.09 24.15
N PHE A 21 2.23 13.77 23.49
CA PHE A 21 2.73 14.54 22.36
C PHE A 21 1.83 14.44 21.13
N PRO A 22 1.40 13.23 20.64
CA PRO A 22 0.40 13.13 19.57
C PRO A 22 -0.91 13.85 19.91
N VAL A 23 -1.40 13.74 21.15
CA VAL A 23 -2.63 14.40 21.60
C VAL A 23 -2.47 15.92 21.59
N LEU A 24 -1.36 16.45 22.08
CA LEU A 24 -1.07 17.89 22.02
C LEU A 24 -0.95 18.38 20.58
N ALA A 25 -0.27 17.64 19.70
CA ALA A 25 -0.18 18.00 18.29
C ALA A 25 -1.56 18.07 17.62
N LEU A 26 -2.43 17.08 17.87
CA LEU A 26 -3.82 17.08 17.43
C LEU A 26 -4.55 18.32 17.94
N ALA A 27 -4.51 18.58 19.25
CA ALA A 27 -5.20 19.70 19.87
C ALA A 27 -4.72 21.06 19.34
N VAL A 28 -3.40 21.25 19.25
CA VAL A 28 -2.81 22.50 18.74
C VAL A 28 -3.25 22.74 17.29
N LEU A 29 -3.17 21.73 16.41
CA LEU A 29 -3.54 21.87 15.01
C LEU A 29 -5.05 22.11 14.82
N LEU A 30 -5.91 21.63 15.72
CA LEU A 30 -7.35 21.92 15.68
C LEU A 30 -7.70 23.32 16.23
N LEU A 31 -6.87 23.89 17.11
CA LEU A 31 -7.11 25.21 17.72
C LEU A 31 -6.51 26.37 16.92
N ILE A 32 -5.56 26.13 16.03
CA ILE A 32 -5.00 27.15 15.16
C ILE A 32 -6.07 27.66 14.19
N PRO A 33 -6.18 28.98 13.93
CA PRO A 33 -7.08 29.51 12.90
C PRO A 33 -6.81 28.86 11.54
N THR A 34 -7.86 28.47 10.83
CA THR A 34 -7.76 27.82 9.52
C THR A 34 -7.03 28.70 8.52
N PRO A 35 -5.91 28.26 7.92
CA PRO A 35 -5.16 29.03 6.94
C PRO A 35 -5.97 29.36 5.68
N ASN A 36 -5.71 30.51 5.07
CA ASN A 36 -6.40 30.93 3.84
C ASN A 36 -6.23 29.93 2.70
N GLY A 37 -5.03 29.35 2.52
CA GLY A 37 -4.82 28.33 1.51
C GLY A 37 -5.69 27.07 1.68
N MET A 38 -6.11 26.73 2.91
CA MET A 38 -7.07 25.64 3.14
C MET A 38 -8.50 26.07 2.74
N ARG A 39 -8.85 27.35 2.90
CA ARG A 39 -10.15 27.88 2.46
C ARG A 39 -10.27 27.87 0.94
N ASP A 40 -9.19 28.17 0.23
CA ASP A 40 -9.16 28.10 -1.24
C ASP A 40 -9.36 26.66 -1.73
N VAL A 41 -8.65 25.70 -1.13
CA VAL A 41 -8.85 24.28 -1.45
C VAL A 41 -10.22 23.79 -1.02
N GLY A 42 -10.72 24.20 0.15
CA GLY A 42 -12.08 23.92 0.60
C GLY A 42 -13.14 24.44 -0.36
N THR A 43 -12.92 25.62 -0.95
CA THR A 43 -13.75 26.17 -2.03
C THR A 43 -13.75 25.26 -3.25
N GLN A 44 -12.57 24.83 -3.70
CA GLN A 44 -12.46 23.95 -4.87
C GLN A 44 -13.15 22.60 -4.65
N TYR A 45 -13.07 22.03 -3.46
CA TYR A 45 -13.62 20.70 -3.15
C TYR A 45 -15.12 20.71 -2.83
N GLN A 46 -15.66 21.77 -2.20
CA GLN A 46 -17.06 21.84 -1.78
C GLN A 46 -17.95 22.63 -2.75
N VAL A 47 -17.43 23.69 -3.33
CA VAL A 47 -18.18 24.58 -4.23
C VAL A 47 -17.84 24.29 -5.69
N GLY A 48 -16.61 23.89 -5.98
CA GLY A 48 -16.13 23.62 -7.33
C GLY A 48 -16.99 22.65 -8.14
N PRO A 49 -17.41 21.48 -7.63
CA PRO A 49 -18.27 20.57 -8.37
C PRO A 49 -19.59 21.21 -8.84
N LYS A 50 -20.22 22.01 -7.97
CA LYS A 50 -21.43 22.75 -8.31
C LYS A 50 -21.19 23.82 -9.40
N ALA A 51 -20.06 24.53 -9.31
CA ALA A 51 -19.68 25.52 -10.30
C ALA A 51 -19.40 24.89 -11.67
N VAL A 52 -18.70 23.75 -11.69
CA VAL A 52 -18.47 22.97 -12.92
C VAL A 52 -19.78 22.58 -13.57
N VAL A 53 -20.71 22.04 -12.80
CA VAL A 53 -22.00 21.63 -13.36
C VAL A 53 -22.82 22.83 -13.84
N ASN A 54 -22.88 23.92 -13.10
CA ASN A 54 -23.56 25.12 -13.55
C ASN A 54 -22.97 25.68 -14.87
N HIS A 55 -21.63 25.62 -15.01
CA HIS A 55 -20.98 26.03 -16.24
C HIS A 55 -21.32 25.09 -17.40
N LEU A 56 -21.22 23.78 -17.20
CA LEU A 56 -21.59 22.77 -18.20
C LEU A 56 -23.05 22.89 -18.61
N THR A 57 -23.93 23.18 -17.66
CA THR A 57 -25.36 23.43 -17.91
C THR A 57 -25.59 24.58 -18.84
N ARG A 58 -24.96 25.72 -18.58
CA ARG A 58 -25.11 26.91 -19.40
C ARG A 58 -24.57 26.71 -20.81
N GLU A 59 -23.40 26.11 -20.92
CA GLU A 59 -22.69 25.99 -22.20
C GLU A 59 -23.23 24.88 -23.10
N LEU A 60 -23.77 23.79 -22.51
CA LEU A 60 -24.25 22.64 -23.27
C LEU A 60 -25.77 22.63 -23.44
N PHE A 61 -26.53 23.13 -22.46
CA PHE A 61 -28.00 23.10 -22.47
C PHE A 61 -28.67 24.45 -22.60
N GLU A 62 -27.88 25.55 -22.56
CA GLU A 62 -28.38 26.91 -22.65
C GLU A 62 -29.46 27.27 -21.59
N VAL A 63 -29.38 26.62 -20.40
CA VAL A 63 -30.31 26.81 -19.29
C VAL A 63 -29.59 27.26 -18.02
N ASP A 64 -30.23 28.11 -17.23
CA ASP A 64 -29.63 28.62 -15.99
C ASP A 64 -29.68 27.66 -14.81
N SER A 65 -30.51 26.62 -14.86
CA SER A 65 -30.62 25.59 -13.84
C SER A 65 -30.96 24.24 -14.45
N VAL A 66 -30.39 23.16 -13.90
CA VAL A 66 -30.62 21.79 -14.33
C VAL A 66 -31.49 21.09 -13.31
N ASP A 67 -32.42 20.27 -13.78
CA ASP A 67 -33.11 19.36 -12.90
C ASP A 67 -32.15 18.24 -12.39
N ALA A 68 -32.60 17.48 -11.40
CA ALA A 68 -31.73 16.50 -10.76
C ALA A 68 -31.38 15.30 -11.68
N ALA A 69 -32.17 15.03 -12.73
CA ALA A 69 -31.89 13.98 -13.70
C ALA A 69 -30.81 14.42 -14.71
N GLN A 70 -30.93 15.63 -15.22
CA GLN A 70 -29.91 16.26 -16.08
C GLN A 70 -28.58 16.39 -15.35
N TRP A 71 -28.59 16.77 -14.05
CA TRP A 71 -27.41 16.80 -13.19
C TRP A 71 -26.70 15.46 -13.15
N GLN A 72 -27.43 14.35 -13.04
CA GLN A 72 -26.82 13.02 -12.97
C GLN A 72 -26.18 12.60 -14.27
N LEU A 73 -26.82 12.86 -15.38
CA LEU A 73 -26.27 12.54 -16.69
C LEU A 73 -24.99 13.32 -16.97
N LEU A 74 -24.96 14.59 -16.59
CA LEU A 74 -23.75 15.41 -16.65
C LEU A 74 -22.64 14.90 -15.72
N THR A 75 -22.97 14.59 -14.48
CA THR A 75 -21.99 14.03 -13.53
C THR A 75 -21.46 12.68 -14.01
N ALA A 76 -22.32 11.87 -14.60
CA ALA A 76 -21.96 10.60 -15.20
C ALA A 76 -20.99 10.78 -16.36
N ARG A 77 -21.29 11.67 -17.27
CA ARG A 77 -20.43 11.96 -18.44
C ARG A 77 -19.10 12.62 -18.04
N ILE A 78 -19.12 13.49 -17.03
CA ILE A 78 -17.91 14.08 -16.43
C ILE A 78 -17.00 12.99 -15.85
N MET A 79 -17.56 12.07 -15.09
CA MET A 79 -16.79 10.93 -14.54
C MET A 79 -16.22 10.05 -15.65
N GLU A 80 -17.01 9.71 -16.66
CA GLU A 80 -16.57 8.91 -17.80
C GLU A 80 -15.40 9.56 -18.54
N THR A 81 -15.48 10.89 -18.78
CA THR A 81 -14.43 11.66 -19.46
C THR A 81 -13.19 11.86 -18.59
N ASN A 82 -13.34 12.17 -17.29
CA ASN A 82 -12.21 12.33 -16.37
C ASN A 82 -11.46 11.02 -16.10
N MET A 83 -12.12 9.88 -16.23
CA MET A 83 -11.51 8.59 -15.92
C MET A 83 -10.72 8.03 -17.10
N GLN A 84 -10.80 8.59 -18.32
CA GLN A 84 -10.23 8.02 -19.56
C GLN A 84 -10.41 6.49 -19.63
N MET A 85 -11.49 6.02 -19.02
CA MET A 85 -11.67 4.59 -18.81
C MET A 85 -12.59 4.02 -19.86
N GLY A 86 -12.03 3.40 -20.83
CA GLY A 86 -12.74 2.49 -21.74
C GLY A 86 -13.41 1.29 -21.07
N ALA A 87 -13.78 1.35 -19.80
CA ALA A 87 -14.24 0.17 -19.08
C ALA A 87 -15.52 0.31 -18.26
N LEU A 88 -16.13 1.48 -18.10
CA LEU A 88 -17.44 1.56 -17.48
C LEU A 88 -18.52 1.23 -18.52
N LYS A 89 -18.85 -0.06 -18.63
CA LYS A 89 -19.99 -0.54 -19.44
C LYS A 89 -21.24 0.25 -19.05
N LYS A 90 -21.94 0.80 -20.06
CA LYS A 90 -23.21 1.54 -19.97
C LYS A 90 -24.21 0.97 -18.93
N GLY A 91 -24.27 -0.34 -18.73
CA GLY A 91 -25.18 -1.00 -17.79
C GLY A 91 -24.88 -0.77 -16.29
N ARG A 92 -23.63 -0.51 -15.88
CA ARG A 92 -23.32 -0.19 -14.47
C ARG A 92 -23.69 1.23 -14.09
N TYR A 93 -23.58 2.11 -15.03
CA TYR A 93 -23.98 3.50 -14.88
C TYR A 93 -25.47 3.60 -14.64
N LEU A 94 -26.24 3.00 -15.52
CA LEU A 94 -27.70 3.00 -15.44
C LEU A 94 -28.20 2.44 -14.09
N ALA A 95 -27.64 1.34 -13.60
CA ALA A 95 -28.04 0.74 -12.32
C ALA A 95 -27.72 1.64 -11.12
N ARG A 96 -26.61 2.37 -11.14
CA ARG A 96 -26.22 3.31 -10.09
C ARG A 96 -27.08 4.56 -10.10
N ASP A 97 -27.37 5.07 -11.28
CA ASP A 97 -28.20 6.26 -11.48
C ASP A 97 -29.65 6.00 -11.14
N LEU A 98 -30.19 4.85 -11.51
CA LEU A 98 -31.53 4.41 -11.08
C LEU A 98 -31.63 4.29 -9.56
N LYS A 99 -30.58 3.75 -8.91
CA LYS A 99 -30.54 3.64 -7.44
C LYS A 99 -30.50 5.02 -6.77
N TRP A 100 -29.80 5.98 -7.34
CA TRP A 100 -29.73 7.35 -6.83
C TRP A 100 -31.04 8.10 -7.09
N CYS A 101 -31.63 7.99 -8.28
CA CYS A 101 -32.93 8.56 -8.60
C CYS A 101 -33.99 8.06 -7.60
N LYS A 102 -34.02 6.75 -7.35
CA LYS A 102 -34.91 6.15 -6.36
C LYS A 102 -34.68 6.67 -4.93
N LYS A 103 -33.42 6.87 -4.54
CA LYS A 103 -33.05 7.44 -3.24
C LYS A 103 -33.52 8.88 -3.08
N ASN A 104 -33.47 9.68 -4.15
CA ASN A 104 -33.84 11.09 -4.14
C ASN A 104 -35.27 11.35 -4.62
N LYS A 105 -36.11 10.30 -4.75
CA LYS A 105 -37.50 10.37 -5.19
C LYS A 105 -37.67 11.01 -6.58
N ILE A 106 -36.71 10.76 -7.47
CA ILE A 106 -36.75 11.22 -8.86
C ILE A 106 -37.28 10.07 -9.70
N ASP A 107 -38.26 10.37 -10.53
CA ASP A 107 -38.82 9.41 -11.46
C ASP A 107 -37.86 9.18 -12.63
N ALA A 108 -37.17 8.05 -12.61
CA ALA A 108 -36.21 7.66 -13.63
C ALA A 108 -36.86 7.26 -14.97
N ASP A 109 -38.15 6.99 -14.95
CA ASP A 109 -38.95 6.65 -16.14
C ASP A 109 -39.57 7.91 -16.76
N SER A 110 -39.26 9.09 -16.25
CA SER A 110 -39.78 10.33 -16.80
C SER A 110 -39.26 10.57 -18.22
N LYS A 111 -40.13 11.10 -19.07
CA LYS A 111 -39.79 11.47 -20.44
C LYS A 111 -38.64 12.48 -20.52
N ASN A 112 -38.46 13.29 -19.48
CA ASN A 112 -37.38 14.27 -19.37
C ASN A 112 -36.01 13.58 -19.13
N PHE A 113 -35.99 12.44 -18.44
CA PHE A 113 -34.76 11.67 -18.24
C PHE A 113 -34.28 11.06 -19.56
N GLU A 114 -35.19 10.44 -20.36
CA GLU A 114 -34.85 9.91 -21.67
C GLU A 114 -34.40 11.02 -22.64
N LEU A 115 -35.09 12.17 -22.68
CA LEU A 115 -34.74 13.29 -23.53
C LEU A 115 -33.39 13.89 -23.20
N ALA A 116 -33.05 14.03 -21.91
CA ALA A 116 -31.72 14.53 -21.51
C ALA A 116 -30.60 13.54 -21.86
N PHE A 117 -30.85 12.24 -21.71
CA PHE A 117 -29.90 11.21 -22.09
C PHE A 117 -29.67 11.14 -23.60
N ASP A 118 -30.72 11.20 -24.39
CA ASP A 118 -30.64 11.18 -25.86
C ASP A 118 -29.98 12.46 -26.40
N PHE A 119 -30.22 13.61 -25.77
CA PHE A 119 -29.56 14.86 -26.11
C PHE A 119 -28.04 14.78 -25.91
N ILE A 120 -27.56 14.35 -24.75
CA ILE A 120 -26.12 14.20 -24.49
C ILE A 120 -25.49 13.17 -25.42
N LYS A 121 -26.21 12.08 -25.73
CA LYS A 121 -25.72 10.99 -26.55
C LYS A 121 -25.63 11.33 -28.02
N ASN A 122 -26.60 12.09 -28.54
CA ASN A 122 -26.79 12.27 -29.98
C ASN A 122 -26.50 13.68 -30.49
N GLU A 123 -26.52 14.72 -29.64
CA GLU A 123 -26.44 16.12 -30.08
C GLU A 123 -25.21 16.88 -29.60
N VAL A 124 -24.48 16.36 -28.58
CA VAL A 124 -23.25 17.01 -28.12
C VAL A 124 -22.07 16.35 -28.80
N ASP A 125 -21.42 17.09 -29.69
CA ASP A 125 -20.14 16.69 -30.27
C ASP A 125 -19.10 16.45 -29.17
N GLU A 126 -18.33 15.39 -29.32
CA GLU A 126 -17.35 14.96 -28.32
C GLU A 126 -16.26 16.02 -28.09
N ASP A 127 -15.81 16.68 -29.16
CA ASP A 127 -14.81 17.73 -29.08
C ASP A 127 -15.37 18.98 -28.38
N ARG A 128 -16.63 19.37 -28.65
CA ARG A 128 -17.32 20.44 -27.94
C ARG A 128 -17.51 20.12 -26.48
N PHE A 129 -17.93 18.90 -26.15
CA PHE A 129 -18.07 18.46 -24.76
C PHE A 129 -16.73 18.52 -24.00
N LEU A 130 -15.65 18.02 -24.60
CA LEU A 130 -14.30 18.08 -24.03
C LEU A 130 -13.80 19.53 -23.84
N SER A 131 -14.05 20.41 -24.80
CA SER A 131 -13.67 21.81 -24.72
C SER A 131 -14.39 22.52 -23.56
N VAL A 132 -15.71 22.35 -23.47
CA VAL A 132 -16.53 22.94 -22.38
C VAL A 132 -16.16 22.34 -21.03
N MET A 133 -15.84 21.04 -21.00
CA MET A 133 -15.39 20.36 -19.80
C MET A 133 -14.05 20.90 -19.31
N ASN A 134 -13.09 21.09 -20.21
CA ASN A 134 -11.78 21.66 -19.87
C ASN A 134 -11.92 23.08 -19.33
N SER A 135 -12.76 23.93 -19.95
CA SER A 135 -13.03 25.26 -19.45
C SER A 135 -13.70 25.25 -18.06
N ALA A 136 -14.60 24.30 -17.80
CA ALA A 136 -15.24 24.11 -16.51
C ALA A 136 -14.24 23.66 -15.42
N LEU A 137 -13.30 22.78 -15.76
CA LEU A 137 -12.24 22.35 -14.85
C LEU A 137 -11.25 23.48 -14.54
N ASP A 138 -10.93 24.31 -15.52
CA ASP A 138 -10.11 25.49 -15.31
C ASP A 138 -10.82 26.54 -14.43
N LEU A 139 -12.11 26.74 -14.60
CA LEU A 139 -12.93 27.54 -13.70
C LEU A 139 -12.87 27.03 -12.25
N ARG A 140 -12.96 25.71 -12.07
CA ARG A 140 -12.81 25.09 -10.74
C ARG A 140 -11.45 25.36 -10.12
N LYS A 141 -10.38 25.30 -10.91
CA LYS A 141 -8.99 25.46 -10.44
C LYS A 141 -8.59 26.91 -10.19
N GLN A 142 -9.04 27.83 -11.04
CA GLN A 142 -8.53 29.21 -11.10
C GLN A 142 -9.59 30.27 -10.84
N GLY A 143 -10.86 29.99 -11.11
CA GLY A 143 -11.94 30.97 -11.13
C GLY A 143 -12.71 31.14 -9.83
N LEU A 144 -12.58 30.22 -8.86
CA LEU A 144 -13.31 30.28 -7.61
C LEU A 144 -12.42 30.77 -6.47
N LYS A 145 -12.56 32.05 -6.11
CA LYS A 145 -11.87 32.62 -4.95
C LYS A 145 -12.78 32.62 -3.73
N TYR A 146 -12.25 32.21 -2.60
CA TYR A 146 -12.98 32.17 -1.33
C TYR A 146 -13.60 33.52 -0.96
N GLU A 147 -12.90 34.62 -1.25
CA GLU A 147 -13.34 36.01 -0.94
C GLU A 147 -14.61 36.41 -1.67
N GLU A 148 -14.87 35.85 -2.84
CA GLU A 148 -16.03 36.16 -3.71
C GLU A 148 -17.29 35.38 -3.30
N LEU A 149 -17.13 34.34 -2.44
CA LEU A 149 -18.24 33.49 -2.02
C LEU A 149 -19.16 34.19 -1.01
N LYS A 150 -20.46 33.93 -1.13
CA LYS A 150 -21.50 34.45 -0.23
C LYS A 150 -22.42 33.36 0.30
N GLY A 151 -23.02 33.60 1.45
CA GLY A 151 -24.09 32.78 2.00
C GLY A 151 -23.70 31.30 2.19
N LYS A 152 -24.49 30.39 1.62
CA LYS A 152 -24.33 28.94 1.77
C LYS A 152 -23.02 28.41 1.15
N ASP A 153 -22.56 29.01 0.06
CA ASP A 153 -21.33 28.55 -0.60
C ASP A 153 -20.08 28.92 0.23
N LYS A 154 -20.09 30.08 0.89
CA LYS A 154 -19.03 30.46 1.83
C LYS A 154 -18.99 29.52 3.05
N ALA A 155 -20.15 29.22 3.62
CA ALA A 155 -20.24 28.26 4.74
C ALA A 155 -19.79 26.84 4.34
N ALA A 156 -20.09 26.41 3.10
CA ALA A 156 -19.60 25.14 2.57
C ALA A 156 -18.07 25.14 2.42
N ALA A 157 -17.49 26.22 1.90
CA ALA A 157 -16.04 26.38 1.78
C ALA A 157 -15.33 26.36 3.16
N ASP A 158 -15.89 27.08 4.15
CA ASP A 158 -15.36 27.05 5.53
C ASP A 158 -15.43 25.66 6.15
N LYS A 159 -16.53 24.93 5.92
CA LYS A 159 -16.66 23.53 6.36
C LYS A 159 -15.62 22.64 5.68
N GLY A 160 -15.39 22.83 4.37
CA GLY A 160 -14.35 22.12 3.64
C GLY A 160 -12.95 22.40 4.20
N ALA A 161 -12.64 23.66 4.48
CA ALA A 161 -11.38 24.07 5.08
C ALA A 161 -11.18 23.46 6.49
N TRP A 162 -12.23 23.40 7.29
CA TRP A 162 -12.23 22.68 8.58
C TRP A 162 -11.94 21.18 8.40
N HIS A 163 -12.57 20.53 7.41
CA HIS A 163 -12.30 19.10 7.12
C HIS A 163 -10.84 18.87 6.73
N ILE A 164 -10.23 19.77 5.93
CA ILE A 164 -8.80 19.72 5.59
C ILE A 164 -7.95 19.84 6.85
N GLN A 165 -8.22 20.81 7.70
CA GLN A 165 -7.50 21.03 8.96
C GLN A 165 -7.58 19.81 9.87
N VAL A 166 -8.76 19.24 10.04
CA VAL A 166 -8.96 18.00 10.82
C VAL A 166 -8.17 16.84 10.23
N ALA A 167 -8.23 16.65 8.92
CA ALA A 167 -7.50 15.56 8.26
C ALA A 167 -5.98 15.68 8.47
N ILE A 168 -5.43 16.88 8.41
CA ILE A 168 -4.00 17.14 8.70
C ILE A 168 -3.69 16.94 10.19
N ALA A 169 -4.55 17.40 11.08
CA ALA A 169 -4.37 17.24 12.53
C ALA A 169 -4.40 15.75 12.94
N VAL A 170 -5.35 14.98 12.40
CA VAL A 170 -5.40 13.53 12.56
C VAL A 170 -4.16 12.88 11.93
N GLY A 171 -3.70 13.37 10.77
CA GLY A 171 -2.47 12.90 10.13
C GLY A 171 -1.24 13.08 11.03
N ALA A 172 -1.06 14.25 11.62
CA ALA A 172 0.04 14.50 12.56
C ALA A 172 -0.06 13.58 13.80
N PHE A 173 -1.25 13.40 14.36
CA PHE A 173 -1.49 12.45 15.45
C PHE A 173 -1.09 11.03 15.08
N VAL A 174 -1.54 10.55 13.92
CA VAL A 174 -1.29 9.19 13.42
C VAL A 174 0.20 8.96 13.17
N VAL A 175 0.86 9.89 12.47
CA VAL A 175 2.30 9.80 12.18
C VAL A 175 3.10 9.78 13.48
N LEU A 176 2.80 10.64 14.44
CA LEU A 176 3.47 10.66 15.74
C LEU A 176 3.22 9.38 16.54
N CYS A 177 1.99 8.82 16.51
CA CYS A 177 1.72 7.53 17.14
C CYS A 177 2.50 6.39 16.47
N PHE A 178 2.64 6.39 15.15
CA PHE A 178 3.42 5.40 14.41
C PHE A 178 4.92 5.51 14.69
N LEU A 179 5.43 6.75 14.78
CA LEU A 179 6.84 6.99 15.09
C LEU A 179 7.24 6.60 16.52
N THR A 180 6.34 6.83 17.46
CA THR A 180 6.63 6.65 18.89
C THR A 180 6.16 5.32 19.44
N GLU A 181 5.28 4.62 18.71
CA GLU A 181 4.59 3.40 19.18
C GLU A 181 4.04 3.55 20.62
N CYS A 182 3.55 4.74 20.95
CA CYS A 182 3.10 5.05 22.29
C CYS A 182 1.81 4.32 22.70
N ILE A 183 1.02 3.88 21.72
CA ILE A 183 -0.13 2.98 21.85
C ILE A 183 0.01 1.85 20.83
N PRO A 184 -0.66 0.69 21.03
CA PRO A 184 -0.65 -0.39 20.05
C PRO A 184 -1.12 0.09 18.67
N LEU A 185 -0.41 -0.29 17.61
CA LEU A 185 -0.71 0.14 16.24
C LEU A 185 -2.17 -0.13 15.79
N PRO A 186 -2.80 -1.28 16.12
CA PRO A 186 -4.22 -1.49 15.84
C PRO A 186 -5.14 -0.48 16.55
N ALA A 187 -4.76 -0.02 17.73
CA ALA A 187 -5.53 1.01 18.45
C ALA A 187 -5.46 2.37 17.74
N VAL A 188 -4.30 2.72 17.16
CA VAL A 188 -4.17 3.92 16.30
C VAL A 188 -5.17 3.84 15.14
N ALA A 189 -5.30 2.68 14.52
CA ALA A 189 -6.24 2.47 13.41
C ALA A 189 -7.69 2.79 13.82
N PHE A 190 -8.14 2.33 14.98
CA PHE A 190 -9.46 2.66 15.49
C PHE A 190 -9.60 4.14 15.87
N CYS A 191 -8.54 4.75 16.44
CA CYS A 191 -8.53 6.18 16.72
C CYS A 191 -8.77 7.03 15.46
N ILE A 192 -8.22 6.64 14.30
CA ILE A 192 -8.44 7.32 13.02
C ILE A 192 -9.95 7.42 12.72
N GLY A 193 -10.63 6.28 12.70
CA GLY A 193 -12.07 6.24 12.40
C GLY A 193 -12.89 7.04 13.40
N LEU A 194 -12.61 6.90 14.70
CA LEU A 194 -13.32 7.62 15.77
C LEU A 194 -13.11 9.14 15.69
N LEU A 195 -11.88 9.59 15.46
CA LEU A 195 -11.58 11.01 15.33
C LEU A 195 -12.32 11.64 14.14
N TYR A 196 -12.40 10.95 12.99
CA TYR A 196 -13.16 11.46 11.84
C TYR A 196 -14.66 11.48 12.07
N VAL A 197 -15.21 10.55 12.84
CA VAL A 197 -16.63 10.57 13.24
C VAL A 197 -16.91 11.70 14.24
N PHE A 198 -16.10 11.84 15.28
CA PHE A 198 -16.30 12.88 16.31
C PHE A 198 -16.13 14.29 15.79
N THR A 199 -15.28 14.48 14.79
CA THR A 199 -15.08 15.80 14.15
C THR A 199 -16.07 16.07 12.99
N GLY A 200 -16.94 15.12 12.68
CA GLY A 200 -17.96 15.25 11.64
C GLY A 200 -17.42 15.23 10.19
N VAL A 201 -16.18 14.79 10.00
CA VAL A 201 -15.57 14.65 8.66
C VAL A 201 -16.17 13.46 7.90
N LEU A 202 -16.33 12.33 8.58
CA LEU A 202 -16.97 11.12 8.02
C LEU A 202 -18.20 10.71 8.84
N SER A 203 -19.18 10.13 8.17
CA SER A 203 -20.29 9.47 8.86
C SER A 203 -19.82 8.11 9.44
N ARG A 204 -20.51 7.65 10.49
CA ARG A 204 -20.25 6.32 11.08
C ARG A 204 -20.36 5.18 10.06
N GLU A 205 -21.35 5.27 9.14
CA GLU A 205 -21.57 4.29 8.09
C GLU A 205 -20.40 4.29 7.08
N ALA A 206 -19.90 5.48 6.70
CA ALA A 206 -18.76 5.61 5.81
C ALA A 206 -17.50 4.98 6.43
N VAL A 207 -17.23 5.26 7.71
CA VAL A 207 -16.10 4.66 8.42
C VAL A 207 -16.22 3.14 8.49
N ALA A 208 -17.40 2.60 8.84
CA ALA A 208 -17.62 1.16 8.89
C ALA A 208 -17.42 0.49 7.52
N MET A 209 -17.90 1.10 6.43
CA MET A 209 -17.70 0.60 5.08
C MET A 209 -16.23 0.60 4.66
N LEU A 210 -15.46 1.61 5.05
CA LEU A 210 -14.05 1.72 4.70
C LEU A 210 -13.19 0.67 5.41
N TYR A 211 -13.53 0.28 6.66
CA TYR A 211 -12.85 -0.81 7.37
C TYR A 211 -12.97 -2.16 6.64
N TRP A 212 -14.04 -2.38 5.86
CA TRP A 212 -14.29 -3.64 5.13
C TRP A 212 -14.17 -3.47 3.61
N SER A 213 -13.21 -2.66 3.16
CA SER A 213 -12.90 -2.51 1.73
C SER A 213 -12.30 -3.79 1.12
N ASP A 214 -12.33 -3.92 -0.22
CA ASP A 214 -11.73 -5.05 -0.95
C ASP A 214 -10.24 -5.23 -0.62
N ALA A 215 -9.51 -4.13 -0.42
CA ALA A 215 -8.12 -4.17 0.02
C ALA A 215 -7.96 -4.81 1.40
N CYS A 216 -8.85 -4.53 2.36
CA CYS A 216 -8.83 -5.17 3.67
C CYS A 216 -9.13 -6.67 3.56
N TRP A 217 -10.06 -7.06 2.69
CA TRP A 217 -10.35 -8.46 2.39
C TRP A 217 -9.14 -9.18 1.82
N PHE A 218 -8.43 -8.54 0.90
CA PHE A 218 -7.21 -9.10 0.34
C PHE A 218 -6.12 -9.29 1.40
N ILE A 219 -5.87 -8.27 2.23
CA ILE A 219 -4.86 -8.35 3.29
C ILE A 219 -5.22 -9.45 4.29
N MET A 220 -6.47 -9.49 4.74
CA MET A 220 -6.97 -10.54 5.64
C MET A 220 -6.79 -11.92 5.02
N GLY A 221 -7.27 -12.14 3.79
CA GLY A 221 -7.16 -13.42 3.10
C GLY A 221 -5.70 -13.84 2.86
N SER A 222 -4.82 -12.89 2.56
CA SER A 222 -3.38 -13.14 2.40
C SER A 222 -2.72 -13.61 3.70
N LEU A 223 -3.09 -13.02 4.84
CA LEU A 223 -2.60 -13.49 6.15
C LEU A 223 -3.19 -14.84 6.53
N MET A 224 -4.45 -15.12 6.15
CA MET A 224 -5.08 -16.42 6.37
C MET A 224 -4.38 -17.54 5.56
N PHE A 225 -4.03 -17.29 4.31
CA PHE A 225 -3.26 -18.28 3.56
C PHE A 225 -1.85 -18.45 4.12
N ALA A 226 -1.18 -17.38 4.55
CA ALA A 226 0.12 -17.47 5.20
C ALA A 226 0.06 -18.34 6.48
N ALA A 227 -1.00 -18.18 7.29
CA ALA A 227 -1.25 -19.02 8.46
C ALA A 227 -1.43 -20.51 8.08
N ALA A 228 -2.09 -20.80 6.95
CA ALA A 228 -2.24 -22.17 6.45
C ALA A 228 -0.90 -22.79 6.03
N PHE A 229 -0.02 -22.01 5.41
CA PHE A 229 1.33 -22.44 5.05
C PHE A 229 2.18 -22.74 6.29
N VAL A 230 2.20 -21.82 7.25
CA VAL A 230 2.92 -22.00 8.53
C VAL A 230 2.40 -23.23 9.29
N LYS A 231 1.08 -23.44 9.33
CA LYS A 231 0.49 -24.61 10.02
C LYS A 231 0.92 -25.93 9.39
N THR A 232 0.91 -26.01 8.07
CA THR A 232 1.23 -27.25 7.33
C THR A 232 2.72 -27.47 7.16
N GLY A 233 3.55 -26.43 7.35
CA GLY A 233 4.98 -26.44 7.11
C GLY A 233 5.34 -26.61 5.62
N VAL A 234 4.42 -26.28 4.70
CA VAL A 234 4.68 -26.29 3.25
C VAL A 234 5.77 -25.30 2.90
N ASP A 235 5.71 -24.10 3.48
CA ASP A 235 6.70 -23.04 3.36
C ASP A 235 8.11 -23.57 3.68
N LYS A 236 8.27 -24.18 4.87
CA LYS A 236 9.54 -24.80 5.29
C LYS A 236 9.99 -25.88 4.31
N ARG A 237 9.07 -26.72 3.84
CA ARG A 237 9.40 -27.83 2.94
C ARG A 237 9.85 -27.35 1.57
N VAL A 238 9.14 -26.38 0.98
CA VAL A 238 9.51 -25.79 -0.32
C VAL A 238 10.90 -25.14 -0.24
N CYS A 239 11.12 -24.34 0.78
CA CYS A 239 12.40 -23.65 0.98
C CYS A 239 13.56 -24.62 1.17
N LEU A 240 13.39 -25.64 2.02
CA LEU A 240 14.44 -26.64 2.26
C LEU A 240 14.71 -27.49 1.03
N ALA A 241 13.69 -27.82 0.23
CA ALA A 241 13.86 -28.53 -1.03
C ALA A 241 14.67 -27.72 -2.04
N MET A 242 14.40 -26.41 -2.14
CA MET A 242 15.19 -25.49 -2.97
C MET A 242 16.64 -25.41 -2.44
N PHE A 243 16.80 -25.30 -1.13
CA PHE A 243 18.11 -25.24 -0.49
C PHE A 243 18.93 -26.51 -0.76
N LYS A 244 18.32 -27.70 -0.63
CA LYS A 244 18.98 -29.01 -0.92
C LYS A 244 19.53 -29.08 -2.35
N LYS A 245 18.81 -28.49 -3.32
CA LYS A 245 19.21 -28.48 -4.74
C LYS A 245 20.34 -27.50 -5.05
N LEU A 246 20.34 -26.33 -4.44
CA LEU A 246 21.16 -25.19 -4.83
C LEU A 246 22.39 -24.99 -3.94
N ALA A 247 22.38 -25.52 -2.69
CA ALA A 247 23.39 -25.15 -1.72
C ALA A 247 24.75 -25.81 -1.96
N VAL A 248 25.76 -24.97 -2.03
CA VAL A 248 27.18 -25.32 -2.02
C VAL A 248 27.73 -24.89 -0.64
N PRO A 249 28.58 -25.65 0.03
CA PRO A 249 29.03 -25.39 1.40
C PRO A 249 30.04 -24.23 1.51
N ASN A 250 29.77 -23.13 0.85
CA ASN A 250 30.54 -21.91 0.91
C ASN A 250 29.65 -20.77 1.41
N THR A 251 30.12 -20.02 2.41
CA THR A 251 29.36 -18.95 3.07
C THR A 251 28.79 -17.95 2.11
N LYS A 252 29.55 -17.51 1.11
CA LYS A 252 29.08 -16.54 0.11
C LYS A 252 27.97 -17.11 -0.78
N TRP A 253 28.10 -18.39 -1.18
CA TRP A 253 27.07 -19.06 -1.97
C TRP A 253 25.80 -19.29 -1.15
N ILE A 254 25.92 -19.67 0.11
CA ILE A 254 24.76 -19.89 1.00
C ILE A 254 24.00 -18.59 1.20
N THR A 255 24.67 -17.47 1.41
CA THR A 255 24.02 -16.16 1.50
C THR A 255 23.36 -15.74 0.18
N LEU A 256 23.98 -16.02 -0.97
CA LEU A 256 23.34 -15.77 -2.26
C LEU A 256 22.07 -16.62 -2.45
N ILE A 257 22.14 -17.89 -2.06
CA ILE A 257 21.00 -18.81 -2.15
C ILE A 257 19.86 -18.34 -1.23
N PHE A 258 20.16 -17.80 -0.04
CA PHE A 258 19.15 -17.18 0.80
C PHE A 258 18.44 -16.06 0.07
N PHE A 259 19.17 -15.15 -0.60
CA PHE A 259 18.55 -14.09 -1.41
C PHE A 259 17.72 -14.65 -2.57
N ILE A 260 18.23 -15.64 -3.32
CA ILE A 260 17.56 -16.25 -4.47
C ILE A 260 16.27 -16.97 -4.05
N ILE A 261 16.21 -17.54 -2.84
CA ILE A 261 15.03 -18.24 -2.34
C ILE A 261 14.07 -17.27 -1.65
N ILE A 262 14.57 -16.50 -0.70
CA ILE A 262 13.72 -15.67 0.17
C ILE A 262 13.10 -14.51 -0.60
N ALA A 263 13.85 -13.77 -1.40
CA ALA A 263 13.34 -12.56 -2.04
C ALA A 263 12.22 -12.84 -3.05
N PRO A 264 12.31 -13.82 -3.97
CA PRO A 264 11.18 -14.17 -4.82
C PRO A 264 9.97 -14.70 -4.04
N LEU A 265 10.18 -15.48 -2.99
CA LEU A 265 9.10 -15.99 -2.16
C LEU A 265 8.43 -14.88 -1.36
N ALA A 266 9.18 -13.90 -0.87
CA ALA A 266 8.65 -12.74 -0.14
C ALA A 266 7.74 -11.86 -1.01
N ALA A 267 7.85 -11.94 -2.33
CA ALA A 267 6.90 -11.29 -3.22
C ALA A 267 5.49 -11.90 -3.16
N PHE A 268 5.39 -13.22 -2.93
CA PHE A 268 4.12 -13.95 -2.96
C PHE A 268 3.63 -14.40 -1.58
N ILE A 269 4.54 -14.59 -0.64
CA ILE A 269 4.25 -15.00 0.74
C ILE A 269 4.67 -13.85 1.66
N SER A 270 3.97 -13.67 2.76
CA SER A 270 4.29 -12.63 3.74
C SER A 270 5.76 -12.67 4.16
N ASP A 271 6.43 -11.54 4.07
CA ASP A 271 7.82 -11.33 4.47
C ASP A 271 8.07 -11.67 5.96
N HIS A 272 7.08 -11.43 6.83
CA HIS A 272 7.10 -11.81 8.25
C HIS A 272 7.21 -13.32 8.45
N ALA A 273 6.37 -14.08 7.75
CA ALA A 273 6.35 -15.54 7.85
C ALA A 273 7.68 -16.14 7.38
N LEU A 274 8.24 -15.59 6.28
CA LEU A 274 9.52 -16.05 5.77
C LEU A 274 10.67 -15.72 6.72
N ALA A 275 10.72 -14.52 7.29
CA ALA A 275 11.74 -14.18 8.28
C ALA A 275 11.71 -15.11 9.49
N ALA A 276 10.53 -15.38 10.03
CA ALA A 276 10.36 -16.30 11.17
C ALA A 276 10.77 -17.75 10.82
N MET A 277 10.51 -18.19 9.59
CA MET A 277 10.85 -19.52 9.12
C MET A 277 12.35 -19.70 8.87
N PHE A 278 13.01 -18.72 8.23
CA PHE A 278 14.42 -18.81 7.89
C PHE A 278 15.33 -18.53 9.08
N LEU A 279 14.86 -17.82 10.11
CA LEU A 279 15.63 -17.53 11.31
C LEU A 279 16.19 -18.80 11.97
N PRO A 280 15.40 -19.85 12.29
CA PRO A 280 15.93 -21.11 12.84
C PRO A 280 16.94 -21.78 11.90
N ILE A 281 16.76 -21.70 10.58
CA ILE A 281 17.69 -22.28 9.59
C ILE A 281 19.03 -21.53 9.64
N GLY A 282 19.00 -20.20 9.68
CA GLY A 282 20.20 -19.39 9.83
C GLY A 282 20.93 -19.68 11.14
N MET A 283 20.19 -19.83 12.24
CA MET A 283 20.77 -20.19 13.54
C MET A 283 21.40 -21.59 13.51
N LEU A 284 20.72 -22.56 12.91
CA LEU A 284 21.25 -23.93 12.74
C LEU A 284 22.54 -23.94 11.91
N LEU A 285 22.55 -23.21 10.80
CA LEU A 285 23.75 -23.08 9.97
C LEU A 285 24.91 -22.44 10.74
N TYR A 286 24.65 -21.39 11.52
CA TYR A 286 25.68 -20.78 12.36
C TYR A 286 26.22 -21.74 13.41
N GLN A 287 25.34 -22.31 14.23
CA GLN A 287 25.72 -23.15 15.38
C GLN A 287 26.50 -24.42 14.97
N ASN A 288 26.11 -25.06 13.85
CA ASN A 288 26.76 -26.28 13.38
C ASN A 288 27.97 -25.99 12.46
N SER A 289 28.32 -24.73 12.22
CA SER A 289 29.55 -24.36 11.50
C SER A 289 30.71 -23.99 12.40
N LEU A 290 30.47 -23.88 13.70
CA LEU A 290 31.51 -23.61 14.68
C LEU A 290 32.41 -24.86 14.86
N THR A 291 33.71 -24.65 15.02
CA THR A 291 34.73 -25.70 15.22
C THR A 291 35.52 -25.41 16.49
N ASP A 292 36.25 -26.38 16.97
CA ASP A 292 37.12 -26.17 18.13
C ASP A 292 38.21 -25.10 17.87
N GLU A 293 38.61 -24.94 16.60
CA GLU A 293 39.55 -23.89 16.18
C GLU A 293 38.92 -22.49 16.13
N VAL A 294 37.61 -22.42 15.78
CA VAL A 294 36.83 -21.18 15.70
C VAL A 294 35.54 -21.37 16.49
N PRO A 295 35.59 -21.27 17.82
CA PRO A 295 34.42 -21.52 18.68
C PRO A 295 33.36 -20.40 18.61
N GLU A 296 33.69 -19.23 18.06
CA GLU A 296 32.78 -18.12 17.84
C GLU A 296 33.17 -17.32 16.58
N ASP A 297 32.22 -17.07 15.69
CA ASP A 297 32.36 -16.15 14.55
C ASP A 297 31.17 -15.20 14.51
N LYS A 298 31.28 -14.08 15.20
CA LYS A 298 30.20 -13.06 15.28
C LYS A 298 29.83 -12.49 13.90
N GLU A 299 30.81 -12.34 13.01
CA GLU A 299 30.55 -11.79 11.66
C GLU A 299 29.76 -12.79 10.81
N LEU A 300 29.96 -14.12 10.98
CA LEU A 300 29.14 -15.15 10.34
C LEU A 300 27.69 -15.10 10.85
N ALA A 301 27.50 -15.06 12.17
CA ALA A 301 26.17 -14.95 12.76
C ALA A 301 25.43 -13.73 12.22
N LYS A 302 26.08 -12.56 12.25
CA LYS A 302 25.53 -11.30 11.74
C LYS A 302 25.20 -11.36 10.26
N LEU A 303 26.10 -11.92 9.44
CA LEU A 303 25.90 -12.05 8.00
C LEU A 303 24.65 -12.92 7.68
N LEU A 304 24.54 -14.08 8.30
CA LEU A 304 23.40 -14.99 8.08
C LEU A 304 22.07 -14.36 8.50
N MET A 305 22.05 -13.72 9.67
CA MET A 305 20.84 -13.08 10.20
C MET A 305 20.42 -11.87 9.34
N ILE A 306 21.33 -10.96 9.03
CA ILE A 306 21.00 -9.77 8.25
C ILE A 306 20.59 -10.13 6.81
N THR A 307 21.15 -11.19 6.23
CA THR A 307 20.79 -11.70 4.92
C THR A 307 19.30 -12.07 4.86
N ILE A 308 18.77 -12.73 5.89
CA ILE A 308 17.35 -13.10 5.97
C ILE A 308 16.47 -11.82 5.97
N ALA A 309 16.77 -10.87 6.84
CA ALA A 309 16.01 -9.62 6.92
C ALA A 309 16.04 -8.82 5.61
N MET A 310 17.23 -8.65 5.03
CA MET A 310 17.39 -7.89 3.79
C MET A 310 16.71 -8.58 2.60
N ALA A 311 16.77 -9.91 2.52
CA ALA A 311 16.10 -10.67 1.46
C ALA A 311 14.56 -10.54 1.52
N CYS A 312 13.98 -10.56 2.72
CA CYS A 312 12.55 -10.28 2.92
C CYS A 312 12.18 -8.86 2.48
N ASN A 313 12.98 -7.86 2.89
CA ASN A 313 12.69 -6.46 2.60
C ASN A 313 12.75 -6.13 1.10
N ILE A 314 13.74 -6.66 0.36
CA ILE A 314 13.81 -6.43 -1.10
C ILE A 314 12.76 -7.22 -1.87
N GLY A 315 12.29 -8.36 -1.34
CA GLY A 315 11.31 -9.22 -2.00
C GLY A 315 9.89 -8.70 -1.95
N GLY A 316 9.48 -8.13 -0.81
CA GLY A 316 8.11 -7.70 -0.53
C GLY A 316 7.42 -6.85 -1.60
N PRO A 317 8.06 -5.88 -2.26
CA PRO A 317 7.41 -5.08 -3.31
C PRO A 317 7.12 -5.82 -4.62
N GLY A 318 7.66 -7.04 -4.83
CA GLY A 318 7.57 -7.75 -6.10
C GLY A 318 6.17 -8.14 -6.56
N ALA A 319 5.23 -8.36 -5.65
CA ALA A 319 3.83 -8.64 -5.96
C ALA A 319 2.89 -8.02 -4.91
N PRO A 320 1.60 -7.81 -5.22
CA PRO A 320 0.64 -7.26 -4.26
C PRO A 320 0.56 -8.03 -2.94
N SER A 321 0.68 -9.35 -2.97
CA SER A 321 0.65 -10.22 -1.78
C SER A 321 1.91 -10.18 -0.91
N GLY A 322 3.01 -9.64 -1.41
CA GLY A 322 4.27 -9.55 -0.66
C GLY A 322 4.27 -8.52 0.47
N GLY A 323 3.36 -7.53 0.39
CA GLY A 323 3.20 -6.54 1.46
C GLY A 323 1.96 -5.68 1.26
N ALA A 324 1.27 -5.38 2.35
CA ALA A 324 0.03 -4.61 2.29
C ALA A 324 0.22 -3.18 1.77
N ARG A 325 1.43 -2.60 1.85
CA ARG A 325 1.81 -1.32 1.22
C ARG A 325 1.52 -1.27 -0.28
N ASN A 326 1.72 -2.41 -0.98
CA ASN A 326 1.47 -2.52 -2.40
C ASN A 326 -0.03 -2.35 -2.69
N VAL A 327 -0.87 -3.06 -1.93
CA VAL A 327 -2.33 -3.00 -2.06
C VAL A 327 -2.89 -1.63 -1.67
N ILE A 328 -2.32 -0.98 -0.65
CA ILE A 328 -2.68 0.38 -0.27
C ILE A 328 -2.48 1.33 -1.45
N MET A 329 -1.32 1.27 -2.11
CA MET A 329 -1.02 2.15 -3.25
C MET A 329 -1.88 1.83 -4.48
N MET A 330 -2.18 0.55 -4.74
CA MET A 330 -3.15 0.16 -5.77
C MET A 330 -4.54 0.72 -5.47
N THR A 331 -4.97 0.63 -4.22
CA THR A 331 -6.27 1.13 -3.77
C THR A 331 -6.37 2.65 -3.92
N TYR A 332 -5.35 3.39 -3.48
CA TYR A 332 -5.32 4.84 -3.62
C TYR A 332 -5.33 5.27 -5.09
N LEU A 333 -4.57 4.60 -5.96
CA LEU A 333 -4.56 4.90 -7.38
C LEU A 333 -5.94 4.67 -8.03
N THR A 334 -6.62 3.59 -7.64
CA THR A 334 -7.97 3.29 -8.13
C THR A 334 -9.01 4.27 -7.57
N ASP A 335 -8.96 4.56 -6.27
CA ASP A 335 -9.96 5.40 -5.61
C ASP A 335 -9.86 6.87 -6.00
N MET A 336 -8.63 7.40 -6.09
CA MET A 336 -8.37 8.82 -6.33
C MET A 336 -8.40 9.18 -7.82
N PHE A 337 -7.90 8.29 -8.68
CA PHE A 337 -7.71 8.57 -10.11
C PHE A 337 -8.43 7.60 -11.03
N GLY A 338 -9.12 6.59 -10.49
CA GLY A 338 -9.83 5.59 -11.28
C GLY A 338 -8.92 4.65 -12.08
N ILE A 339 -7.62 4.69 -11.83
CA ILE A 339 -6.63 3.87 -12.54
C ILE A 339 -6.47 2.55 -11.79
N ASP A 340 -6.81 1.46 -12.46
CA ASP A 340 -6.74 0.13 -11.90
C ASP A 340 -5.50 -0.61 -12.42
N ILE A 341 -4.57 -0.95 -11.53
CA ILE A 341 -3.45 -1.83 -11.80
C ILE A 341 -3.82 -3.25 -11.37
N GLY A 342 -3.85 -4.20 -12.33
CA GLY A 342 -4.09 -5.61 -12.02
C GLY A 342 -2.89 -6.26 -11.33
N TYR A 343 -3.12 -7.39 -10.65
CA TYR A 343 -2.07 -8.15 -9.97
C TYR A 343 -0.91 -8.52 -10.90
N PHE A 344 -1.22 -9.06 -12.08
CA PHE A 344 -0.21 -9.43 -13.09
C PHE A 344 0.59 -8.20 -13.57
N GLN A 345 -0.09 -7.08 -13.80
CA GLN A 345 0.56 -5.85 -14.22
C GLN A 345 1.55 -5.36 -13.14
N TRP A 346 1.16 -5.38 -11.87
CA TRP A 346 2.06 -5.05 -10.76
C TRP A 346 3.32 -5.93 -10.78
N VAL A 347 3.14 -7.26 -10.86
CA VAL A 347 4.26 -8.22 -10.88
C VAL A 347 5.20 -7.94 -12.05
N THR A 348 4.68 -7.65 -13.24
CA THR A 348 5.52 -7.38 -14.41
C THR A 348 6.36 -6.11 -14.29
N TYR A 349 5.92 -5.13 -13.52
CA TYR A 349 6.69 -3.89 -13.28
C TYR A 349 7.64 -4.03 -12.09
N CYS A 350 7.19 -4.60 -10.98
CA CYS A 350 7.93 -4.55 -9.71
C CYS A 350 8.81 -5.80 -9.47
N PHE A 351 8.43 -6.99 -9.95
CA PHE A 351 9.22 -8.19 -9.70
C PHE A 351 10.61 -8.16 -10.35
N PRO A 352 10.83 -7.63 -11.56
CA PRO A 352 12.17 -7.48 -12.11
C PRO A 352 13.08 -6.59 -11.27
N PHE A 353 12.54 -5.58 -10.56
CA PHE A 353 13.32 -4.79 -9.59
C PHE A 353 13.86 -5.68 -8.47
N VAL A 354 13.07 -6.61 -7.95
CA VAL A 354 13.50 -7.58 -6.93
C VAL A 354 14.70 -8.40 -7.44
N LEU A 355 14.62 -8.90 -8.67
CA LEU A 355 15.69 -9.70 -9.28
C LEU A 355 17.01 -8.91 -9.41
N VAL A 356 16.93 -7.64 -9.77
CA VAL A 356 18.10 -6.73 -9.85
C VAL A 356 18.67 -6.46 -8.46
N MET A 357 17.83 -6.30 -7.44
CA MET A 357 18.27 -6.04 -6.08
C MET A 357 18.93 -7.24 -5.40
N ILE A 358 18.66 -8.48 -5.81
CA ILE A 358 19.30 -9.69 -5.26
C ILE A 358 20.84 -9.61 -5.30
N PRO A 359 21.49 -9.52 -6.46
CA PRO A 359 22.95 -9.49 -6.51
C PRO A 359 23.54 -8.24 -5.84
N ILE A 360 22.85 -7.12 -5.93
CA ILE A 360 23.30 -5.84 -5.32
C ILE A 360 23.31 -5.97 -3.79
N THR A 361 22.21 -6.44 -3.21
CA THR A 361 22.09 -6.59 -1.75
C THR A 361 23.05 -7.65 -1.22
N TRP A 362 23.17 -8.77 -1.94
CA TRP A 362 24.14 -9.80 -1.62
C TRP A 362 25.58 -9.26 -1.61
N PHE A 363 25.95 -8.49 -2.61
CA PHE A 363 27.28 -7.89 -2.68
C PHE A 363 27.53 -6.95 -1.50
N ILE A 364 26.58 -6.05 -1.20
CA ILE A 364 26.72 -5.08 -0.10
C ILE A 364 26.80 -5.79 1.25
N THR A 365 25.96 -6.81 1.52
CA THR A 365 25.97 -7.55 2.78
C THR A 365 27.30 -8.30 2.98
N ASN A 366 27.80 -8.99 1.95
CA ASN A 366 29.08 -9.70 2.04
C ASN A 366 30.32 -8.77 2.09
N LEU A 367 30.21 -7.55 1.56
CA LEU A 367 31.26 -6.55 1.68
C LEU A 367 31.36 -6.01 3.12
N ARG A 368 30.23 -5.88 3.80
CA ARG A 368 30.15 -5.31 5.16
C ARG A 368 30.47 -6.31 6.27
N PHE A 369 30.12 -7.58 6.10
CA PHE A 369 30.40 -8.64 7.05
C PHE A 369 31.39 -9.63 6.45
N ARG A 370 32.49 -9.87 7.16
CA ARG A 370 33.60 -10.71 6.70
C ARG A 370 33.82 -11.86 7.68
N PRO A 371 33.08 -12.97 7.52
CA PRO A 371 33.23 -14.13 8.39
C PRO A 371 34.61 -14.78 8.26
N LYS A 372 35.08 -15.37 9.33
CA LYS A 372 36.30 -16.22 9.34
C LYS A 372 35.99 -17.59 8.75
N ILE A 373 34.82 -18.14 9.04
CA ILE A 373 34.37 -19.45 8.56
C ILE A 373 33.89 -19.30 7.11
N ILE A 374 34.62 -19.91 6.19
CA ILE A 374 34.32 -19.87 4.76
C ILE A 374 33.49 -21.09 4.35
N SER A 375 33.70 -22.26 4.99
CA SER A 375 32.97 -23.51 4.66
C SER A 375 31.92 -23.81 5.71
N LEU A 376 30.68 -24.03 5.29
CA LEU A 376 29.55 -24.43 6.12
C LEU A 376 29.20 -25.93 5.91
N ALA A 377 30.17 -26.76 5.49
CA ALA A 377 29.94 -28.18 5.19
C ALA A 377 29.30 -28.94 6.35
N PRO A 378 29.77 -28.83 7.61
CA PRO A 378 29.16 -29.56 8.73
C PRO A 378 27.70 -29.19 8.96
N ALA A 379 27.40 -27.89 8.85
CA ALA A 379 26.03 -27.38 9.00
C ALA A 379 25.11 -27.85 7.86
N MET A 380 25.65 -27.97 6.65
CA MET A 380 24.90 -28.48 5.51
C MET A 380 24.49 -29.93 5.64
N ASP A 381 25.35 -30.77 6.20
CA ASP A 381 25.04 -32.18 6.44
C ASP A 381 23.96 -32.32 7.51
N GLN A 382 24.01 -31.51 8.55
CA GLN A 382 22.95 -31.46 9.56
C GLN A 382 21.61 -31.00 8.93
N LEU A 383 21.64 -29.97 8.08
CA LEU A 383 20.46 -29.47 7.39
C LEU A 383 19.86 -30.55 6.47
N ARG A 384 20.68 -31.30 5.72
CA ARG A 384 20.23 -32.43 4.89
C ARG A 384 19.55 -33.50 5.75
N THR A 385 20.10 -33.80 6.91
CA THR A 385 19.50 -34.76 7.86
C THR A 385 18.12 -34.28 8.32
N GLU A 386 17.96 -33.00 8.63
CA GLU A 386 16.66 -32.42 8.99
C GLU A 386 15.65 -32.46 7.83
N ILE A 387 16.10 -32.22 6.59
CA ILE A 387 15.26 -32.36 5.39
C ILE A 387 14.79 -33.80 5.20
N ASP A 388 15.68 -34.74 5.33
CA ASP A 388 15.36 -36.16 5.11
C ASP A 388 14.39 -36.70 6.20
N LYS A 389 14.44 -36.18 7.43
CA LYS A 389 13.46 -36.47 8.49
C LYS A 389 12.04 -36.00 8.18
N MET A 390 11.85 -35.05 7.26
CA MET A 390 10.51 -34.54 6.91
C MET A 390 9.63 -35.56 6.17
N GLY A 391 10.18 -36.65 5.67
CA GLY A 391 9.45 -37.75 5.02
C GLY A 391 8.73 -37.32 3.72
N SER A 392 7.70 -38.07 3.32
CA SER A 392 6.89 -37.78 2.12
C SER A 392 5.91 -36.61 2.34
N TRP A 393 5.39 -36.04 1.23
CA TRP A 393 4.36 -35.03 1.29
C TRP A 393 3.07 -35.59 1.90
N ASN A 394 2.52 -34.89 2.87
CA ASN A 394 1.22 -35.25 3.45
C ASN A 394 0.06 -34.58 2.68
N ARG A 395 -1.14 -35.10 2.87
CA ARG A 395 -2.34 -34.63 2.17
C ARG A 395 -2.62 -33.13 2.40
N GLN A 396 -2.41 -32.64 3.61
CA GLN A 396 -2.65 -31.25 3.96
C GLN A 396 -1.66 -30.31 3.24
N GLN A 397 -0.39 -30.71 3.13
CA GLN A 397 0.63 -29.96 2.40
C GLN A 397 0.31 -29.88 0.90
N ILE A 398 -0.16 -30.98 0.31
CA ILE A 398 -0.52 -31.02 -1.11
C ILE A 398 -1.71 -30.08 -1.35
N TRP A 399 -2.77 -30.16 -0.54
CA TRP A 399 -3.92 -29.26 -0.67
C TRP A 399 -3.53 -27.80 -0.44
N ALA A 400 -2.66 -27.52 0.53
CA ALA A 400 -2.19 -26.16 0.77
C ALA A 400 -1.50 -25.58 -0.48
N LEU A 401 -0.65 -26.36 -1.14
CA LEU A 401 0.03 -25.94 -2.35
C LEU A 401 -0.92 -25.80 -3.54
N VAL A 402 -1.84 -26.76 -3.73
CA VAL A 402 -2.82 -26.74 -4.84
C VAL A 402 -3.72 -25.50 -4.75
N ILE A 403 -4.30 -25.23 -3.57
CA ILE A 403 -5.14 -24.06 -3.36
C ILE A 403 -4.36 -22.77 -3.62
N PHE A 404 -3.12 -22.68 -3.15
CA PHE A 404 -2.26 -21.53 -3.40
C PHE A 404 -2.03 -21.30 -4.90
N VAL A 405 -1.70 -22.34 -5.65
CA VAL A 405 -1.51 -22.24 -7.11
C VAL A 405 -2.79 -21.77 -7.79
N ILE A 406 -3.97 -22.26 -7.37
CA ILE A 406 -5.26 -21.81 -7.90
C ILE A 406 -5.51 -20.34 -7.58
N MET A 407 -5.20 -19.89 -6.34
CA MET A 407 -5.33 -18.48 -5.95
C MET A 407 -4.43 -17.58 -6.80
N VAL A 408 -3.16 -17.93 -6.94
CA VAL A 408 -2.20 -17.18 -7.75
C VAL A 408 -2.67 -17.12 -9.20
N PHE A 409 -3.11 -18.24 -9.77
CA PHE A 409 -3.68 -18.26 -11.11
C PHE A 409 -4.91 -17.33 -11.22
N GLY A 410 -5.80 -17.35 -10.24
CA GLY A 410 -6.95 -16.46 -10.17
C GLY A 410 -6.54 -14.98 -10.15
N TRP A 411 -5.56 -14.60 -9.33
CA TRP A 411 -5.04 -13.23 -9.27
C TRP A 411 -4.40 -12.76 -10.59
N PHE A 412 -3.68 -13.65 -11.27
CA PHE A 412 -3.05 -13.33 -12.56
C PHE A 412 -4.06 -13.17 -13.69
N THR A 413 -5.16 -13.92 -13.66
CA THR A 413 -6.13 -13.97 -14.75
C THR A 413 -7.38 -13.12 -14.54
N GLU A 414 -7.67 -12.70 -13.30
CA GLU A 414 -8.91 -12.03 -12.90
C GLU A 414 -9.28 -10.88 -13.83
N LYS A 415 -8.36 -9.95 -14.02
CA LYS A 415 -8.60 -8.77 -14.86
C LYS A 415 -8.73 -9.12 -16.34
N SER A 416 -7.82 -9.97 -16.86
CA SER A 416 -7.80 -10.36 -18.27
C SER A 416 -9.04 -11.18 -18.63
N PHE A 417 -9.43 -12.14 -17.80
CA PHE A 417 -10.60 -12.98 -18.05
C PHE A 417 -11.92 -12.21 -17.95
N TYR A 418 -11.98 -11.20 -17.06
CA TYR A 418 -13.11 -10.29 -17.05
C TYR A 418 -13.18 -9.43 -18.32
N GLN A 419 -12.06 -8.90 -18.79
CA GLN A 419 -11.99 -8.11 -20.03
C GLN A 419 -12.34 -8.94 -21.28
N MET A 420 -11.96 -10.23 -21.29
CA MET A 420 -12.30 -11.18 -22.37
C MET A 420 -13.77 -11.67 -22.28
N GLY A 421 -14.50 -11.31 -21.22
CA GLY A 421 -15.88 -11.77 -21.01
C GLY A 421 -16.00 -13.22 -20.51
N ILE A 422 -14.89 -13.87 -20.12
CA ILE A 422 -14.87 -15.22 -19.55
C ILE A 422 -15.51 -15.19 -18.16
N TYR A 423 -15.18 -14.20 -17.33
CA TYR A 423 -15.86 -13.98 -16.06
C TYR A 423 -17.02 -12.97 -16.26
N PRO A 424 -18.23 -13.33 -15.84
CA PRO A 424 -19.40 -12.44 -15.97
C PRO A 424 -19.33 -11.22 -15.05
N ILE A 425 -18.55 -11.32 -13.96
CA ILE A 425 -18.32 -10.27 -12.98
C ILE A 425 -16.83 -10.17 -12.69
N ARG A 426 -16.38 -8.98 -12.28
CA ARG A 426 -15.03 -8.80 -11.78
C ARG A 426 -14.96 -9.30 -10.34
N LEU A 427 -14.13 -10.32 -10.08
CA LEU A 427 -14.02 -10.93 -8.75
C LEU A 427 -13.26 -10.03 -7.78
N GLY A 428 -12.20 -9.35 -8.25
CA GLY A 428 -11.27 -8.63 -7.40
C GLY A 428 -10.30 -9.55 -6.65
N ILE A 429 -9.17 -8.97 -6.23
CA ILE A 429 -8.12 -9.75 -5.56
C ILE A 429 -8.53 -10.21 -4.16
N GLY A 430 -9.34 -9.41 -3.46
CA GLY A 430 -9.80 -9.70 -2.10
C GLY A 430 -10.75 -10.90 -2.04
N VAL A 431 -11.69 -10.99 -2.98
CA VAL A 431 -12.63 -12.13 -3.06
C VAL A 431 -11.89 -13.44 -3.31
N ILE A 432 -10.89 -13.43 -4.21
CA ILE A 432 -10.06 -14.62 -4.49
C ILE A 432 -9.28 -15.05 -3.24
N ALA A 433 -8.70 -14.08 -2.50
CA ALA A 433 -7.96 -14.36 -1.27
C ALA A 433 -8.85 -15.02 -0.20
N VAL A 434 -10.04 -14.46 0.04
CA VAL A 434 -11.00 -15.01 1.03
C VAL A 434 -11.56 -16.36 0.58
N ALA A 435 -11.83 -16.53 -0.72
CA ALA A 435 -12.27 -17.82 -1.26
C ALA A 435 -11.21 -18.91 -1.04
N GLY A 436 -9.93 -18.59 -1.24
CA GLY A 436 -8.83 -19.50 -0.92
C GLY A 436 -8.74 -19.82 0.57
N ALA A 437 -8.90 -18.82 1.44
CA ALA A 437 -8.92 -19.04 2.88
C ALA A 437 -10.05 -19.98 3.32
N ILE A 438 -11.24 -19.86 2.72
CA ILE A 438 -12.37 -20.77 2.95
C ILE A 438 -12.05 -22.17 2.41
N ALA A 439 -11.45 -22.27 1.22
CA ALA A 439 -11.07 -23.55 0.63
C ALA A 439 -10.09 -24.35 1.54
N TYR A 440 -9.18 -23.67 2.25
CA TYR A 440 -8.32 -24.31 3.26
C TYR A 440 -9.09 -24.92 4.43
N ILE A 441 -10.19 -24.29 4.86
CA ILE A 441 -11.07 -24.85 5.89
C ILE A 441 -11.83 -26.06 5.34
N ILE A 442 -12.44 -25.94 4.15
CA ILE A 442 -13.23 -27.00 3.52
C ILE A 442 -12.38 -28.27 3.28
N THR A 443 -11.12 -28.09 2.87
CA THR A 443 -10.20 -29.21 2.61
C THR A 443 -9.55 -29.78 3.87
N GLY A 444 -9.82 -29.20 5.05
CA GLY A 444 -9.25 -29.65 6.34
C GLY A 444 -7.76 -29.31 6.50
N VAL A 445 -7.24 -28.37 5.73
CA VAL A 445 -5.87 -27.86 5.87
C VAL A 445 -5.75 -27.07 7.17
N VAL A 446 -6.74 -26.21 7.45
CA VAL A 446 -6.85 -25.41 8.68
C VAL A 446 -8.25 -25.53 9.27
N ASN A 447 -8.38 -25.22 10.54
CA ASN A 447 -9.66 -24.94 11.20
C ASN A 447 -9.75 -23.46 11.58
N TRP A 448 -10.92 -23.01 12.02
CA TRP A 448 -11.13 -21.60 12.37
C TRP A 448 -10.22 -21.13 13.51
N ARG A 449 -9.92 -22.00 14.46
CA ARG A 449 -9.03 -21.70 15.58
C ARG A 449 -7.60 -21.41 15.13
N ASP A 450 -7.12 -22.11 14.08
CA ASP A 450 -5.81 -21.81 13.48
C ASP A 450 -5.74 -20.37 12.96
N TYR A 451 -6.82 -19.86 12.36
CA TYR A 451 -6.89 -18.48 11.92
C TYR A 451 -6.95 -17.49 13.08
N GLN A 452 -7.69 -17.81 14.14
CA GLN A 452 -7.74 -16.97 15.34
C GLN A 452 -6.36 -16.82 16.00
N GLU A 453 -5.58 -17.90 16.05
CA GLU A 453 -4.29 -17.94 16.74
C GLU A 453 -3.10 -17.49 15.88
N LYS A 454 -3.14 -17.75 14.56
CA LYS A 454 -1.98 -17.58 13.67
C LYS A 454 -2.08 -16.36 12.75
N VAL A 455 -3.25 -15.80 12.54
CA VAL A 455 -3.43 -14.57 11.79
C VAL A 455 -3.15 -13.39 12.69
N ASP A 456 -2.28 -12.49 12.24
CA ASP A 456 -2.07 -11.23 12.93
C ASP A 456 -3.22 -10.26 12.60
N TRP A 457 -4.29 -10.35 13.39
CA TRP A 457 -5.47 -9.48 13.28
C TRP A 457 -5.15 -8.01 13.50
N GLY A 458 -4.10 -7.72 14.27
CA GLY A 458 -3.65 -6.35 14.49
C GLY A 458 -3.18 -5.71 13.19
N VAL A 459 -2.52 -6.47 12.33
CA VAL A 459 -2.11 -6.02 10.99
C VAL A 459 -3.33 -5.72 10.11
N VAL A 460 -4.36 -6.56 10.13
CA VAL A 460 -5.60 -6.31 9.36
C VAL A 460 -6.21 -4.97 9.75
N TRP A 461 -6.37 -4.71 11.05
CA TRP A 461 -6.93 -3.45 11.54
C TRP A 461 -6.04 -2.25 11.26
N LEU A 462 -4.73 -2.40 11.41
CA LEU A 462 -3.76 -1.35 11.10
C LEU A 462 -3.92 -0.85 9.67
N TYR A 463 -3.99 -1.75 8.71
CA TYR A 463 -4.13 -1.38 7.30
C TYR A 463 -5.53 -0.87 6.95
N ALA A 464 -6.57 -1.38 7.58
CA ALA A 464 -7.91 -0.83 7.45
C ALA A 464 -7.95 0.65 7.86
N GLY A 465 -7.36 0.98 9.02
CA GLY A 465 -7.21 2.37 9.48
C GLY A 465 -6.37 3.22 8.54
N ALA A 466 -5.28 2.68 8.02
CA ALA A 466 -4.42 3.36 7.05
C ALA A 466 -5.17 3.72 5.75
N ILE A 467 -6.01 2.83 5.25
CA ILE A 467 -6.86 3.08 4.07
C ILE A 467 -7.87 4.20 4.35
N ILE A 468 -8.54 4.18 5.52
CA ILE A 468 -9.45 5.27 5.92
C ILE A 468 -8.70 6.60 5.96
N PHE A 469 -7.53 6.61 6.56
CA PHE A 469 -6.69 7.80 6.66
C PHE A 469 -6.37 8.39 5.28
N GLY A 470 -5.81 7.61 4.37
CA GLY A 470 -5.43 8.08 3.05
C GLY A 470 -6.62 8.54 2.20
N ARG A 471 -7.73 7.79 2.22
CA ARG A 471 -8.96 8.18 1.52
C ARG A 471 -9.55 9.48 2.08
N THR A 472 -9.44 9.72 3.37
CA THR A 472 -9.93 10.95 3.99
C THR A 472 -9.03 12.13 3.67
N LEU A 473 -7.71 11.94 3.63
CA LEU A 473 -6.79 12.97 3.15
C LEU A 473 -7.13 13.43 1.73
N ASP A 474 -7.46 12.49 0.85
CA ASP A 474 -7.84 12.81 -0.53
C ASP A 474 -9.22 13.47 -0.61
N SER A 475 -10.25 12.84 -0.06
CA SER A 475 -11.65 13.29 -0.20
C SER A 475 -11.90 14.66 0.45
N THR A 476 -11.13 15.04 1.45
CA THR A 476 -11.19 16.37 2.07
C THR A 476 -10.41 17.43 1.28
N GLY A 477 -9.46 17.02 0.42
CA GLY A 477 -8.52 17.92 -0.26
C GLY A 477 -7.24 18.18 0.56
N ALA A 478 -7.06 17.53 1.71
CA ALA A 478 -5.87 17.70 2.54
C ALA A 478 -4.61 17.21 1.82
N ALA A 479 -4.68 16.05 1.14
CA ALA A 479 -3.57 15.54 0.35
C ALA A 479 -3.19 16.49 -0.79
N TYR A 480 -4.19 17.09 -1.46
CA TYR A 480 -3.96 18.11 -2.49
C TYR A 480 -3.28 19.36 -1.93
N TRP A 481 -3.74 19.87 -0.79
CA TRP A 481 -3.14 21.04 -0.14
C TRP A 481 -1.68 20.80 0.26
N LEU A 482 -1.39 19.64 0.85
CA LEU A 482 -0.02 19.25 1.19
C LEU A 482 0.84 19.07 -0.06
N ALA A 483 0.34 18.38 -1.08
CA ALA A 483 1.04 18.16 -2.34
C ALA A 483 1.39 19.49 -3.03
N ARG A 484 0.43 20.43 -3.10
CA ARG A 484 0.67 21.78 -3.63
C ARG A 484 1.76 22.51 -2.87
N SER A 485 1.71 22.48 -1.52
CA SER A 485 2.75 23.13 -0.70
C SER A 485 4.14 22.55 -0.95
N VAL A 486 4.25 21.24 -1.17
CA VAL A 486 5.51 20.57 -1.52
C VAL A 486 5.97 20.98 -2.92
N ILE A 487 5.07 20.97 -3.91
CA ILE A 487 5.38 21.39 -5.29
C ILE A 487 5.83 22.84 -5.34
N ASP A 488 5.12 23.75 -4.66
CA ASP A 488 5.47 25.18 -4.59
C ASP A 488 6.86 25.39 -3.97
N PHE A 489 7.24 24.55 -3.00
CA PHE A 489 8.59 24.55 -2.44
C PHE A 489 9.62 24.00 -3.44
N LEU A 490 9.33 22.87 -4.10
CA LEU A 490 10.24 22.21 -5.05
C LEU A 490 10.46 23.01 -6.33
N SER A 491 9.46 23.82 -6.76
CA SER A 491 9.56 24.66 -7.94
C SER A 491 10.67 25.71 -7.82
N GLN A 492 11.01 26.13 -6.60
CA GLN A 492 12.13 27.04 -6.35
C GLN A 492 13.48 26.42 -6.73
N PHE A 493 13.56 25.07 -6.83
CA PHE A 493 14.75 24.32 -7.17
C PHE A 493 14.66 23.62 -8.54
N GLY A 494 13.56 23.83 -9.30
CA GLY A 494 13.31 23.13 -10.56
C GLY A 494 13.10 21.62 -10.42
N MET A 495 12.61 21.17 -9.26
CA MET A 495 12.44 19.75 -8.91
C MET A 495 10.96 19.32 -8.87
N GLU A 496 10.05 20.14 -9.41
CA GLU A 496 8.60 19.96 -9.35
C GLU A 496 8.06 18.89 -10.29
N SER A 497 8.88 18.33 -11.21
CA SER A 497 8.39 17.40 -12.24
C SER A 497 9.36 16.26 -12.54
N GLY A 498 8.88 15.24 -13.26
CA GLY A 498 9.68 14.14 -13.79
C GLY A 498 10.44 13.32 -12.73
N LEU A 499 11.66 12.91 -13.06
CA LEU A 499 12.51 12.11 -12.14
C LEU A 499 12.88 12.83 -10.84
N PRO A 500 13.15 14.16 -10.81
CA PRO A 500 13.39 14.86 -9.56
C PRO A 500 12.21 14.77 -8.58
N LEU A 501 10.98 14.91 -9.04
CA LEU A 501 9.79 14.76 -8.20
C LEU A 501 9.68 13.34 -7.63
N LEU A 502 9.91 12.32 -8.46
CA LEU A 502 9.98 10.93 -8.02
C LEU A 502 11.08 10.71 -6.97
N MET A 503 12.26 11.30 -7.18
CA MET A 503 13.37 11.22 -6.23
C MET A 503 13.00 11.78 -4.86
N VAL A 504 12.35 12.94 -4.81
CA VAL A 504 11.88 13.56 -3.56
C VAL A 504 10.83 12.69 -2.87
N SER A 505 9.82 12.22 -3.62
CA SER A 505 8.77 11.35 -3.10
C SER A 505 9.32 10.03 -2.57
N ASN A 506 10.21 9.38 -3.31
CA ASN A 506 10.86 8.13 -2.92
C ASN A 506 11.78 8.34 -1.71
N GLY A 507 12.56 9.42 -1.70
CA GLY A 507 13.42 9.78 -0.59
C GLY A 507 12.64 10.01 0.70
N LEU A 508 11.56 10.79 0.64
CA LEU A 508 10.68 11.04 1.78
C LEU A 508 10.07 9.73 2.30
N THR A 509 9.53 8.91 1.40
CA THR A 509 8.96 7.61 1.76
C THR A 509 9.99 6.70 2.40
N SER A 510 11.20 6.62 1.82
CA SER A 510 12.30 5.80 2.32
C SER A 510 12.83 6.27 3.68
N VAL A 511 12.83 7.57 3.96
CA VAL A 511 13.18 8.11 5.28
C VAL A 511 12.10 7.71 6.29
N LEU A 512 10.84 7.94 5.97
CA LEU A 512 9.74 7.64 6.89
C LEU A 512 9.63 6.15 7.21
N THR A 513 9.82 5.27 6.23
CA THR A 513 9.75 3.82 6.47
C THR A 513 10.87 3.31 7.38
N ASN A 514 12.00 4.00 7.49
CA ASN A 514 13.01 3.67 8.48
C ASN A 514 12.62 4.12 9.90
N LEU A 515 11.76 5.13 10.02
CA LEU A 515 11.32 5.66 11.31
C LEU A 515 10.00 5.04 11.80
N MET A 516 9.18 4.51 10.87
CA MET A 516 7.92 3.82 11.15
C MET A 516 7.79 2.58 10.27
N ALA A 517 6.80 1.72 10.52
CA ALA A 517 6.58 0.53 9.67
C ALA A 517 6.21 0.91 8.23
N ASP A 518 6.53 0.01 7.29
CA ASP A 518 6.42 0.21 5.82
C ASP A 518 4.99 0.53 5.34
N GLY A 519 3.98 -0.15 5.84
CA GLY A 519 2.58 0.11 5.51
C GLY A 519 2.10 1.50 5.93
N PRO A 520 2.28 1.91 7.21
CA PRO A 520 2.06 3.27 7.67
C PRO A 520 2.78 4.34 6.85
N ALA A 521 4.03 4.11 6.44
CA ALA A 521 4.78 5.04 5.60
C ALA A 521 4.12 5.22 4.22
N ALA A 522 3.77 4.10 3.53
CA ALA A 522 3.06 4.15 2.26
C ALA A 522 1.68 4.82 2.39
N ALA A 523 0.94 4.52 3.46
CA ALA A 523 -0.37 5.11 3.71
C ALA A 523 -0.32 6.63 3.94
N SER A 524 0.72 7.12 4.60
CA SER A 524 0.88 8.55 4.92
C SER A 524 1.35 9.36 3.72
N VAL A 525 2.31 8.85 2.96
CA VAL A 525 2.90 9.56 1.82
C VAL A 525 2.09 9.36 0.54
N GLY A 526 1.50 8.19 0.35
CA GLY A 526 0.82 7.78 -0.88
C GLY A 526 -0.15 8.80 -1.45
N PRO A 527 -1.15 9.28 -0.69
CA PRO A 527 -2.10 10.27 -1.18
C PRO A 527 -1.44 11.58 -1.60
N ILE A 528 -0.39 12.01 -0.89
CA ILE A 528 0.35 13.24 -1.20
C ILE A 528 1.15 13.04 -2.50
N ALA A 529 1.89 11.94 -2.61
CA ALA A 529 2.69 11.60 -3.79
C ALA A 529 1.83 11.48 -5.05
N LEU A 530 0.67 10.83 -4.96
CA LEU A 530 -0.26 10.70 -6.08
C LEU A 530 -0.87 12.05 -6.48
N ASN A 531 -1.22 12.90 -5.51
CA ASN A 531 -1.69 14.26 -5.83
C ASN A 531 -0.59 15.11 -6.47
N MET A 532 0.67 15.03 -6.00
CA MET A 532 1.80 15.70 -6.67
C MET A 532 1.92 15.24 -8.14
N ALA A 533 1.88 13.94 -8.38
CA ALA A 533 1.95 13.39 -9.73
C ALA A 533 0.77 13.86 -10.61
N GLY A 534 -0.45 13.87 -10.06
CA GLY A 534 -1.65 14.29 -10.77
C GLY A 534 -1.69 15.78 -11.11
N MET A 535 -1.03 16.63 -10.31
CA MET A 535 -0.92 18.08 -10.58
C MET A 535 0.01 18.39 -11.74
N VAL A 536 1.13 17.65 -11.82
CA VAL A 536 2.22 17.96 -12.75
C VAL A 536 2.06 17.21 -14.07
N HIS A 537 1.61 15.95 -13.98
CA HIS A 537 1.41 15.07 -15.13
C HIS A 537 0.00 14.47 -15.08
N PRO A 538 -1.01 15.19 -15.54
CA PRO A 538 -2.39 14.69 -15.56
C PRO A 538 -2.59 13.49 -16.50
N GLY A 539 -1.55 13.03 -17.19
CA GLY A 539 -1.56 11.84 -18.03
C GLY A 539 -1.47 10.53 -17.25
N THR A 540 -2.02 9.46 -17.83
CA THR A 540 -2.26 8.17 -17.17
C THR A 540 -1.02 7.34 -16.85
N THR A 541 0.12 7.55 -17.52
CA THR A 541 1.32 6.71 -17.36
C THR A 541 2.17 7.05 -16.13
N TYR A 542 2.23 8.32 -15.75
CA TYR A 542 3.08 8.76 -14.62
C TYR A 542 2.49 8.41 -13.24
N LEU A 543 1.16 8.44 -13.11
CA LEU A 543 0.46 8.10 -11.85
C LEU A 543 0.71 6.66 -11.39
N PRO A 544 0.58 5.63 -12.25
CA PRO A 544 0.97 4.26 -11.91
C PRO A 544 2.43 4.15 -11.46
N PHE A 545 3.34 4.85 -12.10
CA PHE A 545 4.76 4.82 -11.74
C PHE A 545 5.00 5.44 -10.36
N MET A 546 4.36 6.57 -10.05
CA MET A 546 4.42 7.18 -8.72
C MET A 546 3.87 6.24 -7.65
N ALA A 547 2.73 5.58 -7.91
CA ALA A 547 2.14 4.62 -6.98
C ALA A 547 3.09 3.45 -6.69
N MET A 548 3.61 2.81 -7.75
CA MET A 548 4.53 1.68 -7.61
C MET A 548 5.85 2.10 -6.96
N ALA A 549 6.41 3.25 -7.35
CA ALA A 549 7.65 3.77 -6.78
C ALA A 549 7.51 4.07 -5.29
N THR A 550 6.41 4.68 -4.86
CA THR A 550 6.12 4.94 -3.45
C THR A 550 5.99 3.62 -2.65
N ALA A 551 5.28 2.62 -3.20
CA ALA A 551 5.18 1.30 -2.58
C ALA A 551 6.54 0.59 -2.48
N VAL A 552 7.37 0.64 -3.53
CA VAL A 552 8.72 0.07 -3.52
C VAL A 552 9.61 0.81 -2.53
N ALA A 553 9.59 2.15 -2.53
CA ALA A 553 10.38 2.97 -1.62
C ALA A 553 10.02 2.75 -0.15
N SER A 554 8.75 2.46 0.16
CA SER A 554 8.33 2.13 1.53
C SER A 554 8.92 0.81 2.05
N SER A 555 9.43 -0.06 1.18
CA SER A 555 10.15 -1.27 1.58
C SER A 555 11.62 -1.04 1.95
N PHE A 556 12.15 0.17 1.78
CA PHE A 556 13.57 0.49 2.03
C PHE A 556 13.88 0.75 3.51
N ALA A 557 13.21 0.03 4.39
CA ALA A 557 13.42 0.07 5.84
C ALA A 557 14.66 -0.74 6.27
N TYR A 558 15.81 -0.37 5.75
CA TYR A 558 17.06 -1.13 5.92
C TYR A 558 17.86 -0.73 7.15
N CYS A 559 17.66 0.52 7.64
CA CYS A 559 18.56 1.13 8.63
C CYS A 559 18.19 0.81 10.08
N LEU A 560 16.91 0.62 10.38
CA LEU A 560 16.42 0.45 11.75
C LEU A 560 15.63 -0.85 11.93
N ILE A 561 15.61 -1.33 13.16
CA ILE A 561 14.93 -2.56 13.56
C ILE A 561 13.41 -2.42 13.41
N ILE A 562 12.89 -1.24 13.74
CA ILE A 562 11.45 -0.97 13.79
C ILE A 562 10.81 -0.79 12.41
N GLY A 563 11.62 -0.58 11.36
CA GLY A 563 11.11 -0.23 10.03
C GLY A 563 10.33 -1.35 9.34
N THR A 564 10.63 -2.63 9.64
CA THR A 564 9.88 -3.79 9.15
C THR A 564 9.87 -4.91 10.18
N PRO A 565 8.81 -5.74 10.20
CA PRO A 565 8.76 -6.90 11.07
C PRO A 565 9.86 -7.95 10.82
N PRO A 566 10.30 -8.23 9.58
CA PRO A 566 11.47 -9.07 9.35
C PRO A 566 12.71 -8.63 10.12
N ASN A 567 12.98 -7.34 10.18
CA ASN A 567 14.10 -6.80 10.95
C ASN A 567 13.95 -7.12 12.45
N ALA A 568 12.76 -6.88 13.01
CA ALA A 568 12.49 -7.13 14.42
C ALA A 568 12.58 -8.63 14.78
N ILE A 569 12.05 -9.51 13.92
CA ILE A 569 12.09 -10.97 14.09
C ILE A 569 13.54 -11.45 14.13
N VAL A 570 14.35 -11.02 13.17
CA VAL A 570 15.75 -11.45 13.09
C VAL A 570 16.57 -10.82 14.22
N TYR A 571 16.29 -9.58 14.63
CA TYR A 571 16.93 -8.95 15.78
C TYR A 571 16.67 -9.71 17.10
N ALA A 572 15.50 -10.29 17.26
CA ALA A 572 15.13 -11.07 18.42
C ALA A 572 15.99 -12.34 18.61
N SER A 573 16.76 -12.77 17.59
CA SER A 573 17.75 -13.85 17.70
C SER A 573 18.88 -13.55 18.68
N GLY A 574 19.14 -12.27 18.97
CA GLY A 574 20.21 -11.80 19.86
C GLY A 574 21.61 -11.77 19.23
N TYR A 575 21.75 -12.13 17.95
CA TYR A 575 23.03 -12.10 17.23
C TYR A 575 23.36 -10.73 16.61
N LEU A 576 22.37 -9.84 16.46
CA LEU A 576 22.51 -8.54 15.85
C LEU A 576 22.46 -7.39 16.88
N GLU A 577 23.17 -6.34 16.61
CA GLU A 577 23.10 -5.07 17.31
C GLU A 577 22.46 -3.99 16.40
N PRO A 578 21.85 -2.91 16.93
CA PRO A 578 21.26 -1.84 16.11
C PRO A 578 22.23 -1.26 15.08
N LYS A 579 23.52 -1.16 15.43
CA LYS A 579 24.57 -0.66 14.53
C LYS A 579 24.81 -1.56 13.31
N ASP A 580 24.48 -2.86 13.39
CA ASP A 580 24.66 -3.79 12.28
C ASP A 580 23.67 -3.51 11.17
N TYR A 581 22.43 -3.07 11.51
CA TYR A 581 21.45 -2.59 10.55
C TYR A 581 21.93 -1.31 9.86
N LEU A 582 22.47 -0.34 10.60
CA LEU A 582 23.03 0.88 10.01
C LEU A 582 24.20 0.60 9.08
N ARG A 583 25.05 -0.38 9.44
CA ARG A 583 26.24 -0.77 8.66
C ARG A 583 25.91 -1.22 7.24
N VAL A 584 24.79 -1.91 7.05
CA VAL A 584 24.28 -2.36 5.74
C VAL A 584 23.20 -1.42 5.21
N GLY A 585 22.34 -0.94 6.08
CA GLY A 585 21.16 -0.16 5.73
C GLY A 585 21.48 1.17 5.06
N ILE A 586 22.47 1.91 5.57
CA ILE A 586 22.85 3.20 4.98
C ILE A 586 23.27 3.06 3.50
N PRO A 587 24.23 2.19 3.13
CA PRO A 587 24.55 2.01 1.71
C PRO A 587 23.36 1.44 0.92
N MET A 588 22.57 0.53 1.49
CA MET A 588 21.38 0.00 0.84
C MET A 588 20.33 1.06 0.57
N PHE A 589 20.12 1.99 1.51
CA PHE A 589 19.18 3.10 1.36
C PHE A 589 19.52 3.95 0.11
N PHE A 590 20.76 4.36 -0.06
CA PHE A 590 21.16 5.15 -1.23
C PHE A 590 21.13 4.35 -2.52
N VAL A 591 21.68 3.13 -2.50
CA VAL A 591 21.73 2.28 -3.70
C VAL A 591 20.31 1.90 -4.18
N ALA A 592 19.42 1.51 -3.26
CA ALA A 592 18.05 1.15 -3.62
C ALA A 592 17.26 2.31 -4.23
N ASN A 593 17.41 3.54 -3.68
CA ASN A 593 16.79 4.73 -4.26
C ASN A 593 17.33 5.05 -5.66
N VAL A 594 18.66 4.95 -5.86
CA VAL A 594 19.26 5.14 -7.19
C VAL A 594 18.79 4.08 -8.18
N VAL A 595 18.78 2.80 -7.77
CA VAL A 595 18.29 1.70 -8.63
C VAL A 595 16.81 1.90 -8.97
N LEU A 596 15.98 2.32 -8.01
CA LEU A 596 14.55 2.59 -8.26
C LEU A 596 14.35 3.72 -9.26
N LEU A 597 15.11 4.81 -9.15
CA LEU A 597 15.06 5.93 -10.10
C LEU A 597 15.47 5.48 -11.51
N LEU A 598 16.56 4.71 -11.63
CA LEU A 598 16.98 4.15 -12.92
C LEU A 598 15.94 3.18 -13.48
N PHE A 599 15.33 2.38 -12.61
CA PHE A 599 14.30 1.43 -12.98
C PHE A 599 13.04 2.13 -13.50
N THR A 600 12.60 3.18 -12.81
CA THR A 600 11.48 4.01 -13.23
C THR A 600 11.77 4.76 -14.52
N GLY A 601 12.94 5.38 -14.63
CA GLY A 601 13.32 6.19 -15.79
C GLY A 601 13.65 5.38 -17.04
N ILE A 602 14.07 4.12 -16.92
CA ILE A 602 14.47 3.28 -18.06
C ILE A 602 13.42 2.20 -18.30
N TYR A 603 13.28 1.26 -17.35
CA TYR A 603 12.48 0.05 -17.58
C TYR A 603 10.97 0.35 -17.64
N TRP A 604 10.44 1.12 -16.68
CA TRP A 604 9.01 1.42 -16.68
C TRP A 604 8.64 2.36 -17.82
N SER A 605 9.45 3.37 -18.10
CA SER A 605 9.21 4.31 -19.21
C SER A 605 9.27 3.65 -20.58
N PHE A 606 10.08 2.59 -20.75
CA PHE A 606 10.14 1.83 -22.00
C PHE A 606 8.93 0.90 -22.18
N ARG A 607 8.29 0.49 -21.09
CA ARG A 607 7.19 -0.46 -21.09
C ARG A 607 5.80 0.17 -21.02
N GLY A 608 5.67 1.39 -20.55
CA GLY A 608 4.43 2.20 -20.45
C GLY A 608 4.32 3.14 -21.61
#